data_8e6286bb079a1e6488d719d789cee9d5
#
_entry.id   8e6286bb079a1e6488d719d789cee9d5
#
_cell.length_a   1.000
_cell.length_b   1.000
_cell.length_c   1.000
_cell.angle_alpha   90.00
_cell.angle_beta   90.00
_cell.angle_gamma   90.00
#
_symmetry.space_group_name_H-M   'P 1'
#
loop_
_entity.id
_entity.type
_entity.pdbx_description
1 polymer ?
#
loop_
_entity_poly.entity_id
_entity_poly.type
_entity_poly.pdbx_seq_one_letter_code
_entity_poly.pdbx_strand_id
1 'polypeptide(L)'
;KGGQFAFSIPGRLAAAMSELARSHDVTPFMLFLTVYALLLYRHTRQKDFCIGYPVTNRTRAELQSVIGFFTNSLVLRMNFSGHPTLASLLRMVKTRCLEGQTNQDLPFEKLVEELSPQRDSRYNPLFQAWFVYQNAKDTPLQLNGLTLSPVRMATESAKFDLALAIEEGPDTLTGRFEYDTELFQQGT
;
A
#
# COMPACT_ATOMS: atom_id res chain seq x y z
N LYS A 1 14.16 7.57 12.66
CA LYS A 1 14.69 6.17 12.58
C LYS A 1 13.55 5.23 12.24
N GLY A 2 13.87 4.11 11.50
CA GLY A 2 12.87 3.13 11.09
C GLY A 2 12.85 1.89 11.98
N GLY A 3 11.64 1.42 12.32
CA GLY A 3 11.37 0.11 12.90
C GLY A 3 10.60 -0.76 11.92
N GLN A 4 10.68 -2.07 12.08
CA GLN A 4 9.93 -3.02 11.26
C GLN A 4 9.26 -4.08 12.14
N PHE A 5 8.04 -4.45 11.78
CA PHE A 5 7.31 -5.55 12.39
C PHE A 5 6.70 -6.42 11.30
N ALA A 6 7.08 -7.69 11.25
CA ALA A 6 6.58 -8.65 10.28
C ALA A 6 5.58 -9.62 10.93
N PHE A 7 4.55 -10.00 10.18
CA PHE A 7 3.54 -10.97 10.60
C PHE A 7 3.09 -11.85 9.44
N SER A 8 2.51 -12.98 9.76
CA SER A 8 1.91 -13.89 8.77
C SER A 8 0.40 -13.90 8.91
N ILE A 9 -0.29 -13.95 7.77
CA ILE A 9 -1.74 -14.12 7.72
C ILE A 9 -2.02 -15.62 7.54
N PRO A 10 -2.69 -16.28 8.50
CA PRO A 10 -3.00 -17.70 8.39
C PRO A 10 -3.78 -18.02 7.12
N GLY A 11 -3.47 -19.14 6.45
CA GLY A 11 -4.08 -19.52 5.18
C GLY A 11 -5.61 -19.56 5.22
N ARG A 12 -6.21 -20.00 6.34
CA ARG A 12 -7.68 -19.97 6.52
C ARG A 12 -8.22 -18.53 6.47
N LEU A 13 -7.51 -17.57 7.08
CA LEU A 13 -7.92 -16.17 7.05
C LEU A 13 -7.71 -15.57 5.67
N ALA A 14 -6.59 -15.88 5.01
CA ALA A 14 -6.31 -15.44 3.64
C ALA A 14 -7.39 -15.92 2.66
N ALA A 15 -7.84 -17.19 2.79
CA ALA A 15 -8.93 -17.74 1.98
C ALA A 15 -10.26 -17.00 2.25
N ALA A 16 -10.60 -16.75 3.51
CA ALA A 16 -11.81 -16.00 3.87
C ALA A 16 -11.77 -14.56 3.36
N MET A 17 -10.62 -13.90 3.40
CA MET A 17 -10.43 -12.56 2.83
C MET A 17 -10.57 -12.56 1.31
N SER A 18 -10.04 -13.56 0.62
CA SER A 18 -10.20 -13.71 -0.82
C SER A 18 -11.66 -13.92 -1.21
N GLU A 19 -12.42 -14.71 -0.44
CA GLU A 19 -13.85 -14.88 -0.65
C GLU A 19 -14.65 -13.60 -0.41
N LEU A 20 -14.30 -12.85 0.65
CA LEU A 20 -14.89 -11.55 0.94
C LEU A 20 -14.63 -10.57 -0.18
N ALA A 21 -13.39 -10.50 -0.70
CA ALA A 21 -13.05 -9.64 -1.83
C ALA A 21 -13.92 -9.97 -3.06
N ARG A 22 -14.05 -11.27 -3.38
CA ARG A 22 -14.86 -11.74 -4.50
C ARG A 22 -16.35 -11.42 -4.31
N SER A 23 -16.91 -11.64 -3.12
CA SER A 23 -18.32 -11.37 -2.83
C SER A 23 -18.70 -9.89 -2.93
N HIS A 24 -17.73 -8.99 -2.75
CA HIS A 24 -17.90 -7.54 -2.89
C HIS A 24 -17.39 -6.98 -4.22
N ASP A 25 -16.93 -7.84 -5.15
CA ASP A 25 -16.39 -7.44 -6.45
C ASP A 25 -15.26 -6.40 -6.30
N VAL A 26 -14.33 -6.68 -5.38
CA VAL A 26 -13.10 -5.89 -5.15
C VAL A 26 -11.87 -6.77 -5.28
N THR A 27 -10.73 -6.16 -5.58
CA THR A 27 -9.44 -6.88 -5.61
C THR A 27 -8.90 -7.10 -4.20
N PRO A 28 -8.01 -8.09 -3.98
CA PRO A 28 -7.30 -8.23 -2.70
C PRO A 28 -6.60 -6.93 -2.26
N PHE A 29 -5.96 -6.23 -3.20
CA PHE A 29 -5.39 -4.91 -2.95
C PHE A 29 -6.40 -3.94 -2.31
N MET A 30 -7.59 -3.79 -2.91
CA MET A 30 -8.63 -2.88 -2.41
C MET A 30 -9.16 -3.31 -1.03
N LEU A 31 -9.27 -4.62 -0.79
CA LEU A 31 -9.68 -5.15 0.51
C LEU A 31 -8.64 -4.81 1.59
N PHE A 32 -7.37 -5.14 1.36
CA PHE A 32 -6.30 -4.87 2.33
C PHE A 32 -6.10 -3.37 2.57
N LEU A 33 -6.21 -2.54 1.53
CA LEU A 33 -6.19 -1.09 1.66
C LEU A 33 -7.36 -0.58 2.52
N THR A 34 -8.55 -1.17 2.38
CA THR A 34 -9.72 -0.85 3.23
C THR A 34 -9.47 -1.25 4.68
N VAL A 35 -8.91 -2.44 4.92
CA VAL A 35 -8.57 -2.92 6.28
C VAL A 35 -7.50 -2.02 6.91
N TYR A 36 -6.48 -1.63 6.15
CA TYR A 36 -5.46 -0.70 6.64
C TYR A 36 -6.06 0.67 7.00
N ALA A 37 -6.93 1.20 6.15
CA ALA A 37 -7.64 2.45 6.45
C ALA A 37 -8.52 2.34 7.71
N LEU A 38 -9.19 1.20 7.92
CA LEU A 38 -9.96 0.93 9.15
C LEU A 38 -9.05 0.88 10.40
N LEU A 39 -7.88 0.26 10.28
CA LEU A 39 -6.88 0.22 11.35
C LEU A 39 -6.45 1.64 11.72
N LEU A 40 -6.07 2.46 10.74
CA LEU A 40 -5.70 3.86 10.96
C LEU A 40 -6.84 4.64 11.61
N TYR A 41 -8.06 4.53 11.09
CA TYR A 41 -9.23 5.19 11.68
C TYR A 41 -9.47 4.80 13.14
N ARG A 42 -9.35 3.50 13.48
CA ARG A 42 -9.54 3.03 14.86
C ARG A 42 -8.54 3.61 15.84
N HIS A 43 -7.29 3.75 15.43
CA HIS A 43 -6.22 4.25 16.28
C HIS A 43 -6.18 5.78 16.35
N THR A 44 -6.33 6.46 15.22
CA THR A 44 -6.21 7.93 15.15
C THR A 44 -7.51 8.67 15.43
N ARG A 45 -8.66 8.03 15.21
CA ARG A 45 -10.00 8.65 15.21
C ARG A 45 -10.17 9.74 14.15
N GLN A 46 -9.20 9.92 13.26
CA GLN A 46 -9.33 10.84 12.12
C GLN A 46 -10.34 10.26 11.13
N LYS A 47 -11.35 11.07 10.80
CA LYS A 47 -12.40 10.65 9.86
C LYS A 47 -12.07 10.92 8.40
N ASP A 48 -11.12 11.79 8.13
CA ASP A 48 -10.72 12.22 6.79
C ASP A 48 -9.20 12.29 6.73
N PHE A 49 -8.60 11.41 5.90
CA PHE A 49 -7.15 11.30 5.75
C PHE A 49 -6.80 10.66 4.41
N CYS A 50 -5.55 10.76 4.02
CA CYS A 50 -5.02 10.20 2.79
C CYS A 50 -4.06 9.04 3.06
N ILE A 51 -4.08 8.04 2.17
CA ILE A 51 -3.11 6.94 2.09
C ILE A 51 -2.47 6.99 0.72
N GLY A 52 -1.13 6.98 0.67
CA GLY A 52 -0.39 6.84 -0.58
C GLY A 52 -0.19 5.37 -0.95
N TYR A 53 -0.14 5.08 -2.25
CA TYR A 53 0.19 3.75 -2.76
C TYR A 53 0.87 3.84 -4.14
N PRO A 54 1.77 2.91 -4.48
CA PRO A 54 2.46 2.93 -5.76
C PRO A 54 1.61 2.32 -6.87
N VAL A 55 1.82 2.82 -8.09
CA VAL A 55 1.38 2.18 -9.33
C VAL A 55 2.58 2.04 -10.27
N THR A 56 2.61 0.96 -11.05
CA THR A 56 3.72 0.72 -11.99
C THR A 56 3.75 1.72 -13.14
N ASN A 57 2.62 2.36 -13.42
CA ASN A 57 2.41 3.32 -14.52
C ASN A 57 2.87 2.78 -15.91
N ARG A 58 2.80 1.44 -16.10
CA ARG A 58 3.12 0.76 -17.34
C ARG A 58 1.83 0.44 -18.08
N THR A 59 1.14 1.49 -18.54
CA THR A 59 -0.19 1.42 -19.14
C THR A 59 -0.19 0.86 -20.57
N ARG A 60 0.99 0.78 -21.22
CA ARG A 60 1.17 0.25 -22.57
C ARG A 60 1.99 -1.02 -22.54
N ALA A 61 1.63 -2.00 -23.36
CA ALA A 61 2.32 -3.28 -23.44
C ALA A 61 3.83 -3.14 -23.77
N GLU A 62 4.17 -2.17 -24.60
CA GLU A 62 5.55 -1.87 -25.01
C GLU A 62 6.43 -1.43 -23.84
N LEU A 63 5.82 -0.83 -22.81
CA LEU A 63 6.55 -0.37 -21.62
C LEU A 63 6.88 -1.49 -20.63
N GLN A 64 6.24 -2.65 -20.74
CA GLN A 64 6.42 -3.74 -19.77
C GLN A 64 7.85 -4.31 -19.77
N SER A 65 8.51 -4.34 -20.92
CA SER A 65 9.88 -4.84 -21.08
C SER A 65 10.96 -3.76 -20.98
N VAL A 66 10.57 -2.47 -20.88
CA VAL A 66 11.52 -1.37 -20.85
C VAL A 66 12.12 -1.22 -19.45
N ILE A 67 13.44 -1.18 -19.35
CA ILE A 67 14.14 -0.88 -18.10
C ILE A 67 14.04 0.63 -17.85
N GLY A 68 13.54 1.01 -16.66
CA GLY A 68 13.41 2.40 -16.28
C GLY A 68 12.51 2.59 -15.06
N PHE A 69 12.53 3.80 -14.50
CA PHE A 69 11.66 4.17 -13.38
C PHE A 69 10.35 4.76 -13.92
N PHE A 70 9.27 3.98 -13.85
CA PHE A 70 7.94 4.39 -14.30
C PHE A 70 6.95 4.55 -13.13
N THR A 71 7.34 4.09 -11.95
CA THR A 71 6.45 4.08 -10.78
C THR A 71 5.98 5.49 -10.45
N ASN A 72 4.67 5.64 -10.29
CA ASN A 72 4.03 6.84 -9.77
C ASN A 72 3.36 6.55 -8.42
N SER A 73 3.12 7.60 -7.64
CA SER A 73 2.41 7.53 -6.37
C SER A 73 1.01 8.07 -6.54
N LEU A 74 0.01 7.27 -6.16
CA LEU A 74 -1.38 7.72 -6.11
C LEU A 74 -1.80 7.98 -4.67
N VAL A 75 -2.78 8.85 -4.52
CA VAL A 75 -3.34 9.27 -3.22
C VAL A 75 -4.79 8.86 -3.12
N LEU A 76 -5.11 8.03 -2.12
CA LEU A 76 -6.46 7.66 -1.79
C LEU A 76 -6.93 8.46 -0.57
N ARG A 77 -7.93 9.33 -0.73
CA ARG A 77 -8.57 10.01 0.39
C ARG A 77 -9.65 9.12 0.99
N MET A 78 -9.54 8.81 2.27
CA MET A 78 -10.52 8.05 3.04
C MET A 78 -11.42 8.98 3.83
N ASN A 79 -12.73 8.71 3.85
CA ASN A 79 -13.70 9.47 4.64
C ASN A 79 -14.63 8.51 5.39
N PHE A 80 -14.56 8.58 6.72
CA PHE A 80 -15.34 7.78 7.67
C PHE A 80 -16.51 8.55 8.31
N SER A 81 -16.86 9.72 7.76
CA SER A 81 -18.03 10.47 8.21
C SER A 81 -19.32 9.67 7.95
N GLY A 82 -20.29 9.79 8.85
CA GLY A 82 -21.56 9.07 8.70
C GLY A 82 -21.51 7.58 9.08
N HIS A 83 -20.43 7.11 9.72
CA HIS A 83 -20.30 5.72 10.19
C HIS A 83 -20.54 4.69 9.08
N PRO A 84 -19.72 4.68 8.01
CA PRO A 84 -19.93 3.80 6.86
C PRO A 84 -19.80 2.33 7.26
N THR A 85 -20.62 1.48 6.64
CA THR A 85 -20.49 0.01 6.76
C THR A 85 -19.27 -0.48 5.99
N LEU A 86 -18.79 -1.70 6.28
CA LEU A 86 -17.68 -2.30 5.53
C LEU A 86 -17.98 -2.35 4.03
N ALA A 87 -19.20 -2.75 3.66
CA ALA A 87 -19.61 -2.81 2.25
C ALA A 87 -19.55 -1.43 1.56
N SER A 88 -19.94 -0.36 2.25
CA SER A 88 -19.86 1.01 1.70
C SER A 88 -18.41 1.50 1.60
N LEU A 89 -17.54 1.13 2.54
CA LEU A 89 -16.11 1.43 2.49
C LEU A 89 -15.44 0.71 1.31
N LEU A 90 -15.70 -0.58 1.12
CA LEU A 90 -15.17 -1.36 0.00
C LEU A 90 -15.59 -0.75 -1.35
N ARG A 91 -16.86 -0.37 -1.46
CA ARG A 91 -17.37 0.30 -2.67
C ARG A 91 -16.68 1.65 -2.91
N MET A 92 -16.51 2.45 -1.86
CA MET A 92 -15.81 3.74 -1.94
C MET A 92 -14.36 3.55 -2.38
N VAL A 93 -13.63 2.61 -1.77
CA VAL A 93 -12.23 2.31 -2.13
C VAL A 93 -12.14 1.83 -3.58
N LYS A 94 -13.05 0.93 -4.01
CA LYS A 94 -13.11 0.47 -5.40
C LYS A 94 -13.25 1.64 -6.37
N THR A 95 -14.27 2.49 -6.16
CA THR A 95 -14.51 3.65 -7.02
C THR A 95 -13.29 4.55 -7.11
N ARG A 96 -12.70 4.91 -5.97
CA ARG A 96 -11.53 5.80 -5.93
C ARG A 96 -10.26 5.18 -6.50
N CYS A 97 -10.06 3.88 -6.33
CA CYS A 97 -8.94 3.19 -6.96
C CYS A 97 -9.06 3.20 -8.48
N LEU A 98 -10.26 2.97 -9.02
CA LEU A 98 -10.51 3.00 -10.46
C LEU A 98 -10.35 4.43 -11.03
N GLU A 99 -10.86 5.45 -10.33
CA GLU A 99 -10.64 6.86 -10.68
C GLU A 99 -9.14 7.21 -10.65
N GLY A 100 -8.42 6.76 -9.62
CA GLY A 100 -6.97 6.94 -9.52
C GLY A 100 -6.22 6.29 -10.69
N GLN A 101 -6.58 5.06 -11.05
CA GLN A 101 -5.98 4.36 -12.19
C GLN A 101 -6.24 5.08 -13.52
N THR A 102 -7.43 5.66 -13.70
CA THR A 102 -7.75 6.43 -14.90
C THR A 102 -6.88 7.69 -15.03
N ASN A 103 -6.44 8.26 -13.90
CA ASN A 103 -5.65 9.49 -13.85
C ASN A 103 -4.18 9.24 -13.44
N GLN A 104 -3.69 7.98 -13.50
CA GLN A 104 -2.37 7.62 -13.00
C GLN A 104 -1.20 8.23 -13.77
N ASP A 105 -1.44 8.79 -14.96
CA ASP A 105 -0.42 9.47 -15.77
C ASP A 105 -0.05 10.85 -15.19
N LEU A 106 -0.86 11.42 -14.28
CA LEU A 106 -0.50 12.66 -13.59
C LEU A 106 0.61 12.39 -12.57
N PRO A 107 1.81 12.95 -12.73
CA PRO A 107 2.89 12.78 -11.77
C PRO A 107 2.52 13.31 -10.38
N PHE A 108 2.94 12.60 -9.33
CA PHE A 108 2.68 12.99 -7.93
C PHE A 108 3.17 14.41 -7.62
N GLU A 109 4.33 14.78 -8.16
CA GLU A 109 4.92 16.11 -7.99
C GLU A 109 4.01 17.21 -8.55
N LYS A 110 3.34 16.94 -9.67
CA LYS A 110 2.37 17.90 -10.25
C LYS A 110 1.12 18.03 -9.39
N LEU A 111 0.64 16.91 -8.81
CA LEU A 111 -0.47 16.95 -7.86
C LEU A 111 -0.11 17.80 -6.63
N VAL A 112 1.09 17.65 -6.10
CA VAL A 112 1.58 18.46 -4.97
C VAL A 112 1.70 19.94 -5.35
N GLU A 113 2.18 20.25 -6.55
CA GLU A 113 2.29 21.61 -7.06
C GLU A 113 0.90 22.29 -7.15
N GLU A 114 -0.08 21.61 -7.74
CA GLU A 114 -1.43 22.14 -7.94
C GLU A 114 -2.21 22.31 -6.63
N LEU A 115 -2.12 21.35 -5.72
CA LEU A 115 -2.80 21.43 -4.43
C LEU A 115 -2.09 22.39 -3.46
N SER A 116 -0.84 22.74 -3.75
CA SER A 116 -0.02 23.67 -2.95
C SER A 116 -0.17 23.50 -1.43
N PRO A 117 -0.07 22.26 -0.87
CA PRO A 117 -0.22 22.05 0.55
C PRO A 117 0.84 22.83 1.31
N GLN A 118 0.53 23.20 2.54
CA GLN A 118 1.52 23.85 3.42
C GLN A 118 2.76 22.95 3.51
N ARG A 119 3.89 23.43 3.01
CA ARG A 119 5.14 22.66 2.97
C ARG A 119 5.76 22.62 4.36
N ASP A 120 5.90 21.42 4.88
CA ASP A 120 6.71 21.12 6.05
C ASP A 120 7.69 20.00 5.65
N SER A 121 8.99 20.28 5.68
CA SER A 121 10.02 19.32 5.28
C SER A 121 10.10 18.07 6.15
N ARG A 122 9.39 18.07 7.29
CA ARG A 122 9.32 16.92 8.20
C ARG A 122 8.31 15.86 7.76
N TYR A 123 7.36 16.21 6.88
CA TYR A 123 6.25 15.33 6.49
C TYR A 123 6.09 15.24 4.98
N ASN A 124 5.62 14.10 4.51
CA ASN A 124 5.17 13.99 3.14
C ASN A 124 3.97 14.93 2.91
N PRO A 125 3.90 15.67 1.80
CA PRO A 125 2.95 16.77 1.64
C PRO A 125 1.47 16.37 1.67
N LEU A 126 1.10 15.15 1.27
CA LEU A 126 -0.30 14.74 1.13
C LEU A 126 -0.71 13.57 2.02
N PHE A 127 0.23 12.72 2.40
CA PHE A 127 -0.06 11.53 3.22
C PHE A 127 1.17 11.12 4.04
N GLN A 128 0.94 10.55 5.22
CA GLN A 128 1.95 9.98 6.11
C GLN A 128 1.86 8.45 6.17
N ALA A 129 0.76 7.90 5.69
CA ALA A 129 0.52 6.47 5.61
C ALA A 129 0.75 5.96 4.18
N TRP A 130 1.49 4.84 4.05
CA TRP A 130 1.81 4.21 2.78
C TRP A 130 1.33 2.77 2.75
N PHE A 131 0.81 2.33 1.60
CA PHE A 131 0.35 0.96 1.42
C PHE A 131 0.93 0.33 0.16
N VAL A 132 1.44 -0.90 0.28
CA VAL A 132 1.95 -1.68 -0.85
C VAL A 132 1.32 -3.08 -0.82
N TYR A 133 0.86 -3.56 -1.96
CA TYR A 133 0.46 -4.94 -2.15
C TYR A 133 1.28 -5.54 -3.28
N GLN A 134 2.07 -6.55 -2.95
CA GLN A 134 2.93 -7.25 -3.89
C GLN A 134 2.33 -8.62 -4.20
N ASN A 135 1.85 -8.79 -5.41
CA ASN A 135 1.35 -10.05 -5.95
C ASN A 135 2.27 -10.61 -7.05
N ALA A 136 3.44 -10.01 -7.24
CA ALA A 136 4.41 -10.50 -8.20
C ALA A 136 4.89 -11.88 -7.74
N LYS A 137 4.63 -12.92 -8.55
CA LYS A 137 5.28 -14.20 -8.39
C LYS A 137 6.76 -13.96 -8.68
N ASP A 138 7.57 -13.97 -7.65
CA ASP A 138 9.01 -13.98 -7.81
C ASP A 138 9.37 -15.22 -8.64
N THR A 139 9.66 -15.02 -9.91
CA THR A 139 10.28 -16.07 -10.70
C THR A 139 11.73 -16.17 -10.22
N PRO A 140 12.13 -17.28 -9.57
CA PRO A 140 13.49 -17.39 -9.09
C PRO A 140 14.46 -17.18 -10.25
N LEU A 141 15.33 -16.21 -10.12
CA LEU A 141 16.38 -15.99 -11.10
C LEU A 141 17.31 -17.22 -11.08
N GLN A 142 17.28 -18.01 -12.15
CA GLN A 142 18.15 -19.18 -12.29
C GLN A 142 19.40 -18.79 -13.09
N LEU A 143 20.54 -18.83 -12.45
CA LEU A 143 21.84 -18.63 -13.10
C LEU A 143 22.61 -19.94 -13.07
N ASN A 144 23.18 -20.34 -14.21
CA ASN A 144 23.93 -21.58 -14.32
C ASN A 144 25.11 -21.62 -13.33
N GLY A 145 25.10 -22.63 -12.46
CA GLY A 145 26.17 -22.86 -11.48
C GLY A 145 26.13 -21.92 -10.25
N LEU A 146 25.07 -21.11 -10.08
CA LEU A 146 24.91 -20.23 -8.93
C LEU A 146 23.61 -20.52 -8.18
N THR A 147 23.69 -20.55 -6.85
CA THR A 147 22.53 -20.56 -5.97
C THR A 147 22.31 -19.16 -5.43
N LEU A 148 21.14 -18.57 -5.71
CA LEU A 148 20.78 -17.24 -5.22
C LEU A 148 19.97 -17.37 -3.95
N SER A 149 20.38 -16.65 -2.92
CA SER A 149 19.64 -16.56 -1.67
C SER A 149 19.31 -15.08 -1.36
N PRO A 150 18.06 -14.74 -1.04
CA PRO A 150 17.71 -13.38 -0.67
C PRO A 150 18.36 -13.00 0.67
N VAL A 151 19.05 -11.87 0.70
CA VAL A 151 19.59 -11.27 1.94
C VAL A 151 18.68 -10.12 2.35
N ARG A 152 18.04 -10.25 3.50
CA ARG A 152 17.23 -9.17 4.08
C ARG A 152 18.15 -8.14 4.71
N MET A 153 18.15 -6.93 4.18
CA MET A 153 18.82 -5.80 4.81
C MET A 153 17.78 -5.02 5.62
N ALA A 154 18.06 -4.85 6.91
CA ALA A 154 17.27 -3.94 7.74
C ALA A 154 17.64 -2.50 7.36
N THR A 155 16.67 -1.71 6.94
CA THR A 155 16.85 -0.26 6.79
C THR A 155 16.53 0.41 8.13
N GLU A 156 17.47 1.22 8.64
CA GLU A 156 17.28 1.97 9.89
C GLU A 156 16.47 3.27 9.69
N SER A 157 15.90 3.47 8.51
CA SER A 157 15.11 4.67 8.18
C SER A 157 13.71 4.29 7.73
N ALA A 158 12.70 5.00 8.20
CA ALA A 158 11.34 4.95 7.67
C ALA A 158 11.13 6.14 6.71
N LYS A 159 10.52 5.86 5.56
CA LYS A 159 10.20 6.90 4.56
C LYS A 159 8.87 7.59 4.85
N PHE A 160 8.00 6.93 5.58
CA PHE A 160 6.67 7.39 5.99
C PHE A 160 6.51 7.16 7.48
N ASP A 161 5.53 7.83 8.09
CA ASP A 161 5.23 7.63 9.49
C ASP A 161 4.85 6.15 9.74
N LEU A 162 4.03 5.59 8.85
CA LEU A 162 3.63 4.19 8.88
C LEU A 162 3.41 3.64 7.47
N ALA A 163 4.10 2.58 7.11
CA ALA A 163 3.90 1.85 5.87
C ALA A 163 3.47 0.41 6.15
N LEU A 164 2.50 -0.08 5.38
CA LEU A 164 2.09 -1.49 5.38
C LEU A 164 2.38 -2.09 4.01
N ALA A 165 3.21 -3.13 3.99
CA ALA A 165 3.41 -3.98 2.83
C ALA A 165 2.74 -5.34 3.05
N ILE A 166 1.95 -5.80 2.08
CA ILE A 166 1.40 -7.16 2.02
C ILE A 166 2.06 -7.87 0.84
N GLU A 167 2.58 -9.05 1.07
CA GLU A 167 3.24 -9.88 0.05
C GLU A 167 2.48 -11.20 -0.09
N GLU A 168 2.12 -11.54 -1.33
CA GLU A 168 1.46 -12.79 -1.66
C GLU A 168 2.51 -13.83 -2.04
N GLY A 169 2.72 -14.81 -1.16
CA GLY A 169 3.56 -15.99 -1.43
C GLY A 169 2.73 -17.14 -2.00
N PRO A 170 3.38 -18.29 -2.37
CA PRO A 170 2.71 -19.43 -2.96
C PRO A 170 1.56 -19.98 -2.10
N ASP A 171 1.76 -20.06 -0.79
CA ASP A 171 0.81 -20.65 0.16
C ASP A 171 0.53 -19.76 1.38
N THR A 172 1.11 -18.55 1.43
CA THR A 172 1.05 -17.67 2.59
C THR A 172 0.93 -16.21 2.17
N LEU A 173 0.17 -15.45 2.96
CA LEU A 173 0.22 -14.00 2.92
C LEU A 173 1.07 -13.53 4.10
N THR A 174 2.04 -12.67 3.80
CA THR A 174 2.85 -12.01 4.84
C THR A 174 2.61 -10.53 4.83
N GLY A 175 2.64 -9.92 6.00
CA GLY A 175 2.54 -8.48 6.17
C GLY A 175 3.77 -7.94 6.88
N ARG A 176 4.13 -6.71 6.54
CA ARG A 176 5.21 -5.99 7.21
C ARG A 176 4.80 -4.54 7.40
N PHE A 177 4.84 -4.09 8.64
CA PHE A 177 4.84 -2.68 8.97
C PHE A 177 6.27 -2.15 8.98
N GLU A 178 6.47 -0.98 8.37
CA GLU A 178 7.62 -0.12 8.56
C GLU A 178 7.11 1.18 9.19
N TYR A 179 7.76 1.63 10.25
CA TYR A 179 7.28 2.78 11.03
C TYR A 179 8.41 3.65 11.55
N ASP A 180 8.11 4.93 11.77
CA ASP A 180 9.04 5.82 12.45
C ASP A 180 9.04 5.54 13.95
N THR A 181 10.22 5.19 14.47
CA THR A 181 10.41 4.86 15.91
C THR A 181 10.29 6.06 16.84
N GLU A 182 10.23 7.28 16.30
CA GLU A 182 9.91 8.48 17.09
C GLU A 182 8.40 8.64 17.32
N LEU A 183 7.57 7.98 16.47
CA LEU A 183 6.11 8.05 16.55
C LEU A 183 5.49 6.76 17.09
N PHE A 184 6.09 5.61 16.81
CA PHE A 184 5.54 4.29 17.14
C PHE A 184 6.56 3.42 17.87
N GLN A 185 6.06 2.54 18.73
CA GLN A 185 6.84 1.47 19.36
C GLN A 185 6.36 0.12 18.82
N GLN A 186 7.21 -0.90 18.89
CA GLN A 186 6.88 -2.24 18.40
C GLN A 186 5.62 -2.84 19.04
N GLY A 187 5.27 -2.40 20.24
CA GLY A 187 4.07 -2.85 20.97
C GLY A 187 2.83 -2.01 20.75
N THR A 188 2.91 -0.96 19.90
CA THR A 188 1.75 -0.13 19.54
C THR A 188 0.89 -0.84 18.50
#